data_59b0b61a2967a09fd3d31a585b7a2c73
#
_entry.id   59b0b61a2967a09fd3d31a585b7a2c73
#
_cell.length_a   1.000
_cell.length_b   1.000
_cell.length_c   1.000
_cell.angle_alpha   90.00
_cell.angle_beta   90.00
_cell.angle_gamma   90.00
#
_symmetry.space_group_name_H-M   'P 1'
#
loop_
_entity.id
_entity.type
_entity.pdbx_description
1 polymer ?
#
loop_
_entity_poly.entity_id
_entity_poly.type
_entity_poly.pdbx_seq_one_letter_code
_entity_poly.pdbx_strand_id
1 'polypeptide(L)'
;TALVLFIYLECDPEDQNFATVMFLLRNAQASEEDEGKQNPVDTLFAEIAQEHPEHIANQYWEAYKLAAGKTAKSILIMASSRLKHFMLDEIADMTMEDEMDLASLGEKKRAIFVCTPVNDTSFNYLVSMMYMQAFQQLYDRAEREYGGRLPRHVRFIMDEFYNTPPPDR
;
A
#
# COMPACT_ATOMS: atom_id res chain seq x y z
N THR A 1 -1.56 3.11 9.06
CA THR A 1 -0.69 4.27 8.82
C THR A 1 0.69 4.04 9.43
N ALA A 2 0.85 3.77 10.75
CA ALA A 2 2.16 3.59 11.41
C ALA A 2 3.08 2.60 10.67
N LEU A 3 2.63 1.36 10.41
CA LEU A 3 3.41 0.34 9.73
C LEU A 3 3.83 0.74 8.31
N VAL A 4 2.95 1.39 7.56
CA VAL A 4 3.26 1.84 6.19
C VAL A 4 4.30 2.96 6.22
N LEU A 5 4.18 3.90 7.16
CA LEU A 5 5.18 4.97 7.32
C LEU A 5 6.53 4.42 7.76
N PHE A 6 6.54 3.44 8.67
CA PHE A 6 7.75 2.74 9.08
C PHE A 6 8.46 2.11 7.88
N ILE A 7 7.73 1.30 7.09
CA ILE A 7 8.29 0.62 5.93
C ILE A 7 8.82 1.63 4.90
N TYR A 8 8.06 2.69 4.63
CA TYR A 8 8.43 3.68 3.62
C TYR A 8 9.66 4.52 4.02
N LEU A 9 9.86 4.79 5.32
CA LEU A 9 10.90 5.70 5.80
C LEU A 9 12.15 4.96 6.29
N GLU A 10 12.01 3.73 6.79
CA GLU A 10 13.07 3.03 7.51
C GLU A 10 13.54 1.73 6.82
N CYS A 11 12.73 1.17 5.92
CA CYS A 11 13.11 -0.07 5.23
C CYS A 11 13.78 0.20 3.87
N ASP A 12 14.60 -0.75 3.45
CA ASP A 12 15.18 -0.74 2.12
C ASP A 12 14.10 -0.79 1.03
N PRO A 13 14.34 -0.22 -0.18
CA PRO A 13 13.37 -0.21 -1.27
C PRO A 13 12.79 -1.59 -1.62
N GLU A 14 13.57 -2.66 -1.46
CA GLU A 14 13.15 -4.04 -1.72
C GLU A 14 12.06 -4.51 -0.74
N ASP A 15 12.05 -3.95 0.48
CA ASP A 15 11.08 -4.26 1.54
C ASP A 15 9.87 -3.32 1.55
N GLN A 16 9.85 -2.29 0.70
CA GLN A 16 8.77 -1.31 0.62
C GLN A 16 7.57 -1.86 -0.18
N ASN A 17 6.99 -2.96 0.28
CA ASN A 17 5.89 -3.66 -0.38
C ASN A 17 4.80 -4.10 0.61
N PHE A 18 3.66 -4.58 0.08
CA PHE A 18 2.55 -5.03 0.91
C PHE A 18 2.81 -6.35 1.65
N ALA A 19 3.72 -7.19 1.17
CA ALA A 19 4.11 -8.41 1.89
C ALA A 19 4.76 -8.06 3.24
N THR A 20 5.64 -7.06 3.26
CA THR A 20 6.24 -6.52 4.49
C THR A 20 5.19 -5.91 5.43
N VAL A 21 4.21 -5.15 4.89
CA VAL A 21 3.08 -4.65 5.69
C VAL A 21 2.33 -5.80 6.36
N MET A 22 2.03 -6.86 5.63
CA MET A 22 1.31 -8.03 6.16
C MET A 22 2.13 -8.80 7.18
N PHE A 23 3.44 -8.93 6.96
CA PHE A 23 4.36 -9.53 7.93
C PHE A 23 4.36 -8.77 9.26
N LEU A 24 4.52 -7.46 9.24
CA LEU A 24 4.48 -6.62 10.44
C LEU A 24 3.10 -6.66 11.11
N LEU A 25 2.02 -6.62 10.32
CA LEU A 25 0.67 -6.67 10.85
C LEU A 25 0.38 -7.99 11.60
N ARG A 26 0.87 -9.13 11.09
CA ARG A 26 0.78 -10.43 11.77
C ARG A 26 1.57 -10.44 13.08
N ASN A 27 2.78 -9.89 13.06
CA ASN A 27 3.64 -9.83 14.26
C ASN A 27 3.12 -8.83 15.29
N ALA A 28 2.35 -7.81 14.89
CA ALA A 28 1.68 -6.90 15.80
C ALA A 28 0.48 -7.55 16.52
N GLN A 29 -0.06 -8.66 16.00
CA GLN A 29 -1.16 -9.42 16.62
C GLN A 29 -0.71 -10.39 17.72
N ALA A 30 0.57 -10.41 18.09
CA ALA A 30 1.16 -11.40 18.98
C ALA A 30 0.39 -11.62 20.28
N SER A 31 0.09 -12.86 20.49
CA SER A 31 -0.39 -13.68 21.62
C SER A 31 -1.21 -13.03 22.75
N GLU A 32 -2.45 -13.55 22.86
CA GLU A 32 -3.33 -13.34 24.04
C GLU A 32 -2.79 -13.98 25.32
N GLU A 33 -1.80 -14.86 25.25
CA GLU A 33 -1.29 -15.63 26.40
C GLU A 33 -0.22 -14.91 27.21
N ASP A 34 0.29 -13.79 26.70
CA ASP A 34 1.34 -13.01 27.37
C ASP A 34 0.92 -11.53 27.50
N GLU A 35 -0.06 -11.24 28.37
CA GLU A 35 -0.34 -9.87 28.81
C GLU A 35 0.89 -9.30 29.56
N GLY A 36 1.86 -8.76 28.80
CA GLY A 36 3.07 -8.14 29.37
C GLY A 36 4.34 -8.34 28.57
N LYS A 37 4.36 -9.19 27.54
CA LYS A 37 5.49 -9.26 26.61
C LYS A 37 5.30 -8.25 25.49
N GLN A 38 6.32 -7.42 25.27
CA GLN A 38 6.41 -6.58 24.08
C GLN A 38 6.41 -7.47 22.85
N ASN A 39 5.52 -7.18 21.89
CA ASN A 39 5.55 -7.87 20.61
C ASN A 39 6.75 -7.38 19.78
N PRO A 40 7.20 -8.14 18.76
CA PRO A 40 8.36 -7.75 17.94
C PRO A 40 8.22 -6.35 17.30
N VAL A 41 7.00 -5.95 16.97
CA VAL A 41 6.74 -4.64 16.36
C VAL A 41 6.88 -3.52 17.41
N ASP A 42 6.48 -3.75 18.67
CA ASP A 42 6.72 -2.80 19.75
C ASP A 42 8.22 -2.55 19.97
N THR A 43 9.04 -3.59 19.83
CA THR A 43 10.50 -3.45 19.95
C THR A 43 11.07 -2.58 18.81
N LEU A 44 10.65 -2.83 17.57
CA LEU A 44 11.06 -2.01 16.42
C LEU A 44 10.73 -0.52 16.61
N PHE A 45 9.50 -0.22 17.03
CA PHE A 45 9.10 1.17 17.28
C PHE A 45 9.80 1.79 18.50
N ALA A 46 10.14 0.99 19.52
CA ALA A 46 10.92 1.47 20.65
C ALA A 46 12.37 1.82 20.28
N GLU A 47 12.99 1.05 19.37
CA GLU A 47 14.32 1.34 18.84
C GLU A 47 14.32 2.66 18.07
N ILE A 48 13.35 2.86 17.15
CA ILE A 48 13.21 4.14 16.44
C ILE A 48 12.98 5.31 17.39
N ALA A 49 12.16 5.12 18.43
CA ALA A 49 11.90 6.17 19.41
C ALA A 49 13.16 6.60 20.20
N GLN A 50 14.13 5.68 20.37
CA GLN A 50 15.41 6.01 21.01
C GLN A 50 16.31 6.84 20.09
N GLU A 51 16.35 6.52 18.79
CA GLU A 51 17.20 7.21 17.82
C GLU A 51 16.55 8.51 17.31
N HIS A 52 15.23 8.46 17.04
CA HIS A 52 14.44 9.55 16.50
C HIS A 52 13.12 9.74 17.26
N PRO A 53 13.11 10.42 18.42
CA PRO A 53 11.91 10.59 19.25
C PRO A 53 10.72 11.25 18.55
N GLU A 54 11.00 12.13 17.57
CA GLU A 54 9.99 12.87 16.80
C GLU A 54 9.51 12.13 15.56
N HIS A 55 9.90 10.86 15.38
CA HIS A 55 9.59 10.10 14.17
C HIS A 55 8.09 9.93 13.96
N ILE A 56 7.59 10.29 12.78
CA ILE A 56 6.16 10.32 12.48
C ILE A 56 5.50 8.93 12.61
N ALA A 57 6.17 7.86 12.19
CA ALA A 57 5.63 6.50 12.31
C ALA A 57 5.44 6.11 13.78
N ASN A 58 6.37 6.51 14.66
CA ASN A 58 6.29 6.27 16.10
C ASN A 58 5.10 7.01 16.73
N GLN A 59 4.85 8.27 16.36
CA GLN A 59 3.68 9.02 16.84
C GLN A 59 2.36 8.30 16.51
N TYR A 60 2.24 7.74 15.30
CA TYR A 60 1.06 6.94 14.92
C TYR A 60 0.99 5.60 15.65
N TRP A 61 2.14 4.98 15.96
CA TRP A 61 2.18 3.74 16.73
C TRP A 61 1.75 3.96 18.17
N GLU A 62 2.26 4.99 18.83
CA GLU A 62 1.85 5.37 20.19
C GLU A 62 0.36 5.72 20.25
N ALA A 63 -0.16 6.46 19.26
CA ALA A 63 -1.60 6.75 19.17
C ALA A 63 -2.44 5.47 19.06
N TYR A 64 -1.96 4.46 18.36
CA TYR A 64 -2.61 3.14 18.29
C TYR A 64 -2.54 2.43 19.67
N LYS A 65 -1.41 2.47 20.36
CA LYS A 65 -1.22 1.85 21.68
C LYS A 65 -2.06 2.48 22.78
N LEU A 66 -2.44 3.75 22.65
CA LEU A 66 -3.39 4.40 23.55
C LEU A 66 -4.80 3.78 23.51
N ALA A 67 -5.13 3.04 22.46
CA ALA A 67 -6.40 2.33 22.38
C ALA A 67 -6.42 1.19 23.42
N ALA A 68 -7.52 1.06 24.16
CA ALA A 68 -7.71 -0.05 25.09
C ALA A 68 -7.59 -1.41 24.36
N GLY A 69 -7.06 -2.44 25.00
CA GLY A 69 -6.69 -3.71 24.40
C GLY A 69 -7.70 -4.32 23.42
N LYS A 70 -9.00 -4.33 23.75
CA LYS A 70 -10.07 -4.81 22.85
C LYS A 70 -10.21 -3.94 21.59
N THR A 71 -10.03 -2.62 21.72
CA THR A 71 -10.11 -1.68 20.59
C THR A 71 -8.89 -1.85 19.69
N ALA A 72 -7.68 -1.94 20.25
CA ALA A 72 -6.45 -2.18 19.51
C ALA A 72 -6.54 -3.50 18.71
N LYS A 73 -7.03 -4.57 19.34
CA LYS A 73 -7.29 -5.86 18.67
C LYS A 73 -8.28 -5.71 17.51
N SER A 74 -9.38 -4.99 17.70
CA SER A 74 -10.38 -4.75 16.66
C SER A 74 -9.77 -3.98 15.46
N ILE A 75 -8.89 -3.01 15.71
CA ILE A 75 -8.19 -2.27 14.66
C ILE A 75 -7.30 -3.21 13.83
N LEU A 76 -6.53 -4.08 14.47
CA LEU A 76 -5.67 -5.06 13.77
C LEU A 76 -6.49 -6.06 12.97
N ILE A 77 -7.58 -6.60 13.53
CA ILE A 77 -8.48 -7.53 12.83
C ILE A 77 -9.09 -6.85 11.60
N MET A 78 -9.55 -5.60 11.75
CA MET A 78 -10.12 -4.85 10.63
C MET A 78 -9.07 -4.58 9.53
N ALA A 79 -7.86 -4.19 9.91
CA ALA A 79 -6.77 -3.98 8.96
C ALA A 79 -6.42 -5.28 8.23
N SER A 80 -6.26 -6.39 8.95
CA SER A 80 -5.99 -7.71 8.35
C SER A 80 -7.11 -8.16 7.41
N SER A 81 -8.37 -7.93 7.80
CA SER A 81 -9.53 -8.28 6.96
C SER A 81 -9.57 -7.48 5.65
N ARG A 82 -9.22 -6.19 5.69
CA ARG A 82 -9.19 -5.34 4.49
C ARG A 82 -8.02 -5.66 3.56
N LEU A 83 -6.89 -6.07 4.13
CA LEU A 83 -5.67 -6.37 3.39
C LEU A 83 -5.50 -7.88 3.09
N LYS A 84 -6.51 -8.71 3.40
CA LYS A 84 -6.42 -10.18 3.28
C LYS A 84 -6.01 -10.67 1.89
N HIS A 85 -6.35 -9.94 0.84
CA HIS A 85 -6.03 -10.31 -0.54
C HIS A 85 -4.52 -10.25 -0.82
N PHE A 86 -3.78 -9.38 -0.13
CA PHE A 86 -2.32 -9.33 -0.20
C PHE A 86 -1.62 -10.46 0.58
N MET A 87 -2.38 -11.39 1.17
CA MET A 87 -1.87 -12.63 1.76
C MET A 87 -1.78 -13.77 0.73
N LEU A 88 -2.37 -13.60 -0.45
CA LEU A 88 -2.26 -14.57 -1.54
C LEU A 88 -0.88 -14.41 -2.19
N ASP A 89 -0.16 -15.51 -2.32
CA ASP A 89 1.22 -15.49 -2.82
C ASP A 89 1.31 -14.84 -4.20
N GLU A 90 0.35 -15.11 -5.09
CA GLU A 90 0.30 -14.53 -6.44
C GLU A 90 0.11 -12.99 -6.43
N ILE A 91 -0.65 -12.48 -5.46
CA ILE A 91 -0.86 -11.04 -5.31
C ILE A 91 0.35 -10.38 -4.65
N ALA A 92 0.94 -11.05 -3.66
CA ALA A 92 2.15 -10.58 -3.01
C ALA A 92 3.29 -10.45 -4.03
N ASP A 93 3.52 -11.50 -4.84
CA ASP A 93 4.55 -11.51 -5.88
C ASP A 93 4.30 -10.41 -6.94
N MET A 94 3.04 -10.29 -7.40
CA MET A 94 2.68 -9.28 -8.41
C MET A 94 2.85 -7.83 -7.91
N THR A 95 2.75 -7.60 -6.61
CA THR A 95 2.84 -6.25 -6.01
C THR A 95 4.16 -5.98 -5.30
N MET A 96 5.13 -6.88 -5.44
CA MET A 96 6.44 -6.77 -4.78
C MET A 96 7.31 -5.70 -5.42
N GLU A 97 7.25 -5.59 -6.75
CA GLU A 97 8.06 -4.66 -7.54
C GLU A 97 7.19 -3.83 -8.50
N ASP A 98 7.65 -2.63 -8.84
CA ASP A 98 6.99 -1.79 -9.87
C ASP A 98 7.49 -2.14 -11.27
N GLU A 99 6.95 -3.20 -11.87
CA GLU A 99 7.22 -3.57 -13.26
C GLU A 99 6.48 -2.68 -14.28
N MET A 100 5.41 -2.03 -13.85
CA MET A 100 4.58 -1.23 -14.77
C MET A 100 5.18 0.12 -15.10
N ASP A 101 5.93 0.75 -14.19
CA ASP A 101 6.52 2.08 -14.37
C ASP A 101 5.50 3.06 -14.98
N LEU A 102 4.34 3.17 -14.33
CA LEU A 102 3.19 3.96 -14.82
C LEU A 102 3.56 5.43 -15.07
N ALA A 103 4.49 5.96 -14.29
CA ALA A 103 4.98 7.33 -14.42
C ALA A 103 5.57 7.60 -15.81
N SER A 104 6.19 6.61 -16.44
CA SER A 104 6.85 6.77 -17.74
C SER A 104 5.90 6.73 -18.95
N LEU A 105 4.60 6.46 -18.76
CA LEU A 105 3.62 6.39 -19.86
C LEU A 105 3.53 7.68 -20.67
N GLY A 106 3.70 8.83 -20.03
CA GLY A 106 3.70 10.14 -20.69
C GLY A 106 5.03 10.55 -21.32
N GLU A 107 6.09 9.75 -21.17
CA GLU A 107 7.45 10.06 -21.60
C GLU A 107 7.96 9.11 -22.68
N LYS A 108 7.66 7.82 -22.54
CA LYS A 108 8.12 6.75 -23.44
C LYS A 108 6.97 6.26 -24.33
N LYS A 109 7.32 5.72 -25.51
CA LYS A 109 6.34 5.06 -26.37
C LYS A 109 6.09 3.65 -25.82
N ARG A 110 4.98 3.48 -25.10
CA ARG A 110 4.58 2.23 -24.43
C ARG A 110 3.11 1.93 -24.68
N ALA A 111 2.76 0.65 -24.51
CA ALA A 111 1.39 0.18 -24.41
C ALA A 111 1.29 -0.80 -23.24
N ILE A 112 0.31 -0.61 -22.37
CA ILE A 112 -0.02 -1.53 -21.28
C ILE A 112 -1.35 -2.17 -21.63
N PHE A 113 -1.40 -3.50 -21.59
CA PHE A 113 -2.61 -4.29 -21.79
C PHE A 113 -3.03 -4.88 -20.46
N VAL A 114 -4.20 -4.47 -19.99
CA VAL A 114 -4.78 -4.96 -18.73
C VAL A 114 -5.90 -5.93 -19.05
N CYS A 115 -5.65 -7.22 -18.81
CA CYS A 115 -6.63 -8.27 -19.05
C CYS A 115 -7.28 -8.66 -17.73
N THR A 116 -8.58 -8.51 -17.62
CA THR A 116 -9.36 -8.90 -16.44
C THR A 116 -10.31 -10.04 -16.77
N PRO A 117 -10.49 -11.03 -15.87
CA PRO A 117 -11.47 -12.07 -16.08
C PRO A 117 -12.90 -11.49 -16.01
N VAL A 118 -13.74 -11.83 -16.97
CA VAL A 118 -15.14 -11.34 -17.04
C VAL A 118 -15.99 -11.93 -15.91
N ASN A 119 -15.68 -13.16 -15.48
CA ASN A 119 -16.50 -13.92 -14.55
C ASN A 119 -16.07 -13.80 -13.09
N ASP A 120 -14.95 -13.13 -12.81
CA ASP A 120 -14.42 -12.95 -11.45
C ASP A 120 -14.08 -11.50 -11.18
N THR A 121 -14.85 -10.88 -10.29
CA THR A 121 -14.69 -9.48 -9.89
C THR A 121 -13.84 -9.31 -8.62
N SER A 122 -13.35 -10.41 -8.04
CA SER A 122 -12.65 -10.41 -6.74
C SER A 122 -11.40 -9.52 -6.73
N PHE A 123 -10.76 -9.35 -7.88
CA PHE A 123 -9.52 -8.57 -8.04
C PHE A 123 -9.72 -7.23 -8.76
N ASN A 124 -10.97 -6.82 -9.02
CA ASN A 124 -11.24 -5.52 -9.67
C ASN A 124 -10.68 -4.33 -8.90
N TYR A 125 -10.51 -4.45 -7.58
CA TYR A 125 -9.88 -3.41 -6.76
C TYR A 125 -8.43 -3.13 -7.18
N LEU A 126 -7.67 -4.14 -7.63
CA LEU A 126 -6.29 -3.94 -8.13
C LEU A 126 -6.30 -3.09 -9.41
N VAL A 127 -7.23 -3.36 -10.31
CA VAL A 127 -7.41 -2.59 -11.54
C VAL A 127 -7.80 -1.14 -11.22
N SER A 128 -8.70 -0.95 -10.26
CA SER A 128 -9.09 0.39 -9.79
C SER A 128 -7.90 1.14 -9.17
N MET A 129 -7.09 0.47 -8.35
CA MET A 129 -5.87 1.04 -7.78
C MET A 129 -4.87 1.42 -8.87
N MET A 130 -4.65 0.56 -9.86
CA MET A 130 -3.79 0.83 -11.00
C MET A 130 -4.23 2.08 -11.77
N TYR A 131 -5.53 2.20 -12.09
CA TYR A 131 -6.05 3.40 -12.76
C TYR A 131 -5.85 4.66 -11.92
N MET A 132 -6.14 4.58 -10.61
CA MET A 132 -5.95 5.71 -9.71
C MET A 132 -4.49 6.16 -9.66
N GLN A 133 -3.56 5.21 -9.53
CA GLN A 133 -2.12 5.49 -9.54
C GLN A 133 -1.67 6.04 -10.89
N ALA A 134 -2.13 5.47 -12.02
CA ALA A 134 -1.78 5.95 -13.35
C ALA A 134 -2.20 7.41 -13.54
N PHE A 135 -3.45 7.75 -13.23
CA PHE A 135 -3.92 9.14 -13.34
C PHE A 135 -3.15 10.08 -12.42
N GLN A 136 -2.97 9.71 -11.14
CA GLN A 136 -2.27 10.55 -10.18
C GLN A 136 -0.82 10.80 -10.62
N GLN A 137 -0.08 9.76 -10.98
CA GLN A 137 1.31 9.90 -11.41
C GLN A 137 1.45 10.73 -12.69
N LEU A 138 0.57 10.53 -13.68
CA LEU A 138 0.60 11.30 -14.91
C LEU A 138 0.28 12.79 -14.69
N TYR A 139 -0.68 13.11 -13.82
CA TYR A 139 -0.98 14.49 -13.46
C TYR A 139 0.15 15.14 -12.69
N ASP A 140 0.68 14.45 -11.67
CA ASP A 140 1.79 14.97 -10.85
C ASP A 140 3.03 15.25 -11.72
N ARG A 141 3.36 14.35 -12.65
CA ARG A 141 4.47 14.56 -13.56
C ARG A 141 4.21 15.69 -14.56
N ALA A 142 3.01 15.76 -15.12
CA ALA A 142 2.65 16.87 -16.01
C ALA A 142 2.83 18.22 -15.32
N GLU A 143 2.38 18.34 -14.08
CA GLU A 143 2.46 19.61 -13.34
C GLU A 143 3.88 19.94 -12.88
N ARG A 144 4.57 18.98 -12.25
CA ARG A 144 5.86 19.24 -11.61
C ARG A 144 7.02 19.32 -12.58
N GLU A 145 7.02 18.48 -13.63
CA GLU A 145 8.16 18.34 -14.51
C GLU A 145 7.97 18.99 -15.89
N TYR A 146 6.70 19.09 -16.36
CA TYR A 146 6.41 19.49 -17.74
C TYR A 146 5.47 20.70 -17.88
N GLY A 147 5.27 21.47 -16.82
CA GLY A 147 4.47 22.70 -16.87
C GLY A 147 3.01 22.49 -17.29
N GLY A 148 2.42 21.36 -16.90
CA GLY A 148 1.00 21.04 -17.11
C GLY A 148 0.71 20.19 -18.35
N ARG A 149 1.74 19.78 -19.13
CA ARG A 149 1.55 18.98 -20.33
C ARG A 149 2.63 17.91 -20.51
N LEU A 150 2.22 16.65 -20.51
CA LEU A 150 3.14 15.54 -20.76
C LEU A 150 3.78 15.62 -22.16
N PRO A 151 5.04 15.17 -22.34
CA PRO A 151 5.74 15.13 -23.61
C PRO A 151 5.01 14.29 -24.67
N ARG A 152 4.30 13.25 -24.23
CA ARG A 152 3.52 12.37 -25.10
C ARG A 152 2.06 12.33 -24.69
N HIS A 153 1.19 12.20 -25.68
CA HIS A 153 -0.24 11.99 -25.45
C HIS A 153 -0.47 10.56 -24.93
N VAL A 154 -1.14 10.44 -23.78
CA VAL A 154 -1.56 9.15 -23.19
C VAL A 154 -3.03 8.94 -23.53
N ARG A 155 -3.36 7.77 -24.09
CA ARG A 155 -4.73 7.36 -24.40
C ARG A 155 -5.12 6.17 -23.57
N PHE A 156 -6.21 6.28 -22.83
CA PHE A 156 -6.86 5.18 -22.15
C PHE A 156 -8.00 4.64 -23.04
N ILE A 157 -7.94 3.35 -23.35
CA ILE A 157 -8.99 2.63 -24.08
C ILE A 157 -9.59 1.65 -23.08
N MET A 158 -10.80 1.94 -22.63
CA MET A 158 -11.48 1.18 -21.58
C MET A 158 -12.65 0.44 -22.20
N ASP A 159 -12.42 -0.81 -22.54
CA ASP A 159 -13.48 -1.71 -23.00
C ASP A 159 -14.21 -2.30 -21.79
N GLU A 160 -15.53 -2.43 -21.86
CA GLU A 160 -16.38 -2.93 -20.76
C GLU A 160 -16.15 -2.25 -19.39
N PHE A 161 -15.82 -0.97 -19.40
CA PHE A 161 -15.51 -0.18 -18.20
C PHE A 161 -16.62 -0.21 -17.12
N TYR A 162 -17.85 -0.49 -17.52
CA TYR A 162 -18.98 -0.65 -16.62
C TYR A 162 -18.75 -1.75 -15.55
N ASN A 163 -17.99 -2.78 -15.90
CA ASN A 163 -17.69 -3.92 -15.02
C ASN A 163 -16.51 -3.65 -14.06
N THR A 164 -15.80 -2.55 -14.24
CA THR A 164 -14.70 -2.15 -13.39
C THR A 164 -15.20 -1.07 -12.42
N PRO A 165 -15.12 -1.29 -11.10
CA PRO A 165 -15.53 -0.25 -10.16
C PRO A 165 -14.72 1.02 -10.43
N PRO A 166 -15.37 2.21 -10.54
CA PRO A 166 -14.65 3.44 -10.71
C PRO A 166 -13.74 3.68 -9.50
N PRO A 167 -12.56 4.30 -9.68
CA PRO A 167 -11.75 4.73 -8.56
C PRO A 167 -12.58 5.64 -7.66
N ASP A 168 -12.62 5.33 -6.38
CA ASP A 168 -13.32 6.16 -5.39
C ASP A 168 -12.75 7.58 -5.42
N ARG A 169 -13.65 8.57 -5.37
CA ARG A 169 -13.28 10.00 -5.36
C ARG A 169 -12.80 10.44 -3.99
#